data_66a06111ae95ccf407ee7e8ec2bb87df
#
_entry.id   66a06111ae95ccf407ee7e8ec2bb87df
#
_cell.length_a   1.000
_cell.length_b   1.000
_cell.length_c   1.000
_cell.angle_alpha   90.00
_cell.angle_beta   90.00
_cell.angle_gamma   90.00
#
_symmetry.space_group_name_H-M   'P 1'
#
loop_
_entity.id
_entity.type
_entity.pdbx_description
1 polymer ?
#
loop_
_entity_poly.entity_id
_entity_poly.type
_entity_poly.pdbx_seq_one_letter_code
_entity_poly.pdbx_strand_id
1 'polypeptide(L)'
;MPLANTEACADVSVRLPDALGDLNRQWTDGQATASWGDQAVVLACGLEELAPTTLQCVRVGGVDWVVNDEDFPRQKLATYGRNPAVIVSVDTEVISGGDVAQALSAAVSGLEVTGECVDPDEATPVG
;
A
#
# COMPACT_ATOMS: atom_id res chain seq x y z
N MET A 1 13.31 -0.99 6.64
CA MET A 1 13.25 -0.19 5.40
C MET A 1 13.96 1.13 5.63
N PRO A 2 14.64 1.64 4.63
CA PRO A 2 15.49 2.82 4.81
C PRO A 2 14.78 4.10 5.24
N LEU A 3 13.52 4.25 4.87
CA LEU A 3 12.76 5.46 5.21
C LEU A 3 11.74 5.25 6.33
N ALA A 4 11.81 4.14 7.06
CA ALA A 4 10.87 3.82 8.13
C ALA A 4 10.88 4.85 9.27
N ASN A 5 11.99 5.52 9.49
CA ASN A 5 12.15 6.52 10.53
C ASN A 5 11.62 7.88 10.16
N THR A 6 11.06 8.07 8.95
CA THR A 6 10.63 9.40 8.51
C THR A 6 9.36 9.84 9.22
N GLU A 7 9.18 11.14 9.29
CA GLU A 7 7.97 11.73 9.83
C GLU A 7 6.75 11.30 9.02
N ALA A 8 6.93 11.13 7.70
CA ALA A 8 5.86 10.68 6.81
C ALA A 8 5.34 9.29 7.20
N CYS A 9 6.25 8.36 7.53
CA CYS A 9 5.84 7.03 7.98
C CYS A 9 5.19 7.06 9.36
N ALA A 10 5.65 7.93 10.25
CA ALA A 10 5.02 8.10 11.55
C ALA A 10 3.58 8.61 11.39
N ASP A 11 3.37 9.53 10.47
CA ASP A 11 2.05 10.07 10.17
C ASP A 11 1.12 9.00 9.61
N VAL A 12 1.63 8.14 8.71
CA VAL A 12 0.86 7.02 8.20
C VAL A 12 0.45 6.09 9.33
N SER A 13 1.38 5.76 10.23
CA SER A 13 1.10 4.85 11.34
C SER A 13 -0.01 5.35 12.24
N VAL A 14 -0.06 6.65 12.50
CA VAL A 14 -1.09 7.25 13.34
C VAL A 14 -2.47 7.22 12.66
N ARG A 15 -2.50 7.25 11.35
CA ARG A 15 -3.74 7.28 10.58
C ARG A 15 -4.30 5.91 10.23
N LEU A 16 -3.56 4.84 10.54
CA LEU A 16 -4.02 3.49 10.21
C LEU A 16 -5.25 3.11 11.03
N PRO A 17 -6.20 2.37 10.43
CA PRO A 17 -7.40 1.98 11.15
C PRO A 17 -7.10 0.89 12.20
N ASP A 18 -7.93 0.82 13.23
CA ASP A 18 -7.80 -0.21 14.26
C ASP A 18 -8.32 -1.56 13.78
N ALA A 19 -9.08 -1.58 12.72
CA ALA A 19 -9.62 -2.81 12.15
C ALA A 19 -9.78 -2.68 10.64
N LEU A 20 -9.62 -3.79 9.94
CA LEU A 20 -9.91 -3.91 8.52
C LEU A 20 -11.00 -4.95 8.40
N GLY A 21 -12.25 -4.52 8.17
CA GLY A 21 -13.39 -5.42 8.23
C GLY A 21 -13.47 -6.05 9.62
N ASP A 22 -13.41 -7.37 9.68
CA ASP A 22 -13.46 -8.11 10.96
C ASP A 22 -12.05 -8.35 11.53
N LEU A 23 -11.01 -7.88 10.87
CA LEU A 23 -9.63 -8.12 11.29
C LEU A 23 -9.14 -7.00 12.20
N ASN A 24 -8.77 -7.33 13.42
CA ASN A 24 -8.28 -6.35 14.38
C ASN A 24 -6.79 -6.11 14.22
N ARG A 25 -6.38 -4.86 14.44
CA ARG A 25 -4.97 -4.49 14.39
C ARG A 25 -4.23 -5.15 15.54
N GLN A 26 -3.06 -5.69 15.22
CA GLN A 26 -2.23 -6.39 16.17
C GLN A 26 -0.88 -5.69 16.33
N TRP A 27 -0.28 -5.86 17.48
CA TRP A 27 1.03 -5.27 17.76
C TRP A 27 2.11 -5.90 16.88
N THR A 28 3.07 -5.08 16.45
CA THR A 28 4.22 -5.53 15.67
C THR A 28 5.51 -4.97 16.29
N ASP A 29 6.63 -5.67 16.08
CA ASP A 29 7.93 -5.23 16.55
C ASP A 29 8.61 -4.26 15.61
N GLY A 30 8.22 -4.27 14.34
CA GLY A 30 8.91 -3.49 13.32
C GLY A 30 8.53 -2.01 13.34
N GLN A 31 9.50 -1.15 13.10
CA GLN A 31 9.25 0.28 12.98
C GLN A 31 8.41 0.54 11.73
N ALA A 32 7.40 1.36 11.84
CA ALA A 32 6.51 1.75 10.76
C ALA A 32 5.83 0.54 10.09
N THR A 33 5.53 -0.49 10.88
CA THR A 33 4.80 -1.68 10.41
C THR A 33 3.49 -1.81 11.15
N ALA A 34 2.54 -2.52 10.56
CA ALA A 34 1.26 -2.83 11.18
C ALA A 34 0.75 -4.16 10.65
N SER A 35 -0.08 -4.82 11.43
CA SER A 35 -0.64 -6.12 11.07
C SER A 35 -2.09 -6.20 11.53
N TRP A 36 -2.90 -6.91 10.79
CA TRP A 36 -4.30 -7.16 11.13
C TRP A 36 -4.62 -8.63 10.92
N GLY A 37 -5.43 -9.19 11.82
CA GLY A 37 -5.97 -10.53 11.63
C GLY A 37 -4.93 -11.65 11.58
N ASP A 38 -4.01 -11.69 12.51
CA ASP A 38 -2.99 -12.74 12.56
C ASP A 38 -2.12 -12.72 11.29
N GLN A 39 -1.71 -11.54 10.88
CA GLN A 39 -0.86 -11.34 9.70
C GLN A 39 -1.59 -11.63 8.38
N ALA A 40 -2.90 -11.63 8.39
CA ALA A 40 -3.65 -11.70 7.13
C ALA A 40 -3.37 -10.46 6.29
N VAL A 41 -3.14 -9.31 6.94
CA VAL A 41 -2.71 -8.08 6.28
C VAL A 41 -1.51 -7.55 7.04
N VAL A 42 -0.42 -7.28 6.34
CA VAL A 42 0.79 -6.70 6.94
C VAL A 42 1.20 -5.48 6.13
N LEU A 43 1.40 -4.37 6.79
CA LEU A 43 1.80 -3.12 6.15
C LEU A 43 3.20 -2.71 6.62
N ALA A 44 4.00 -2.20 5.71
CA ALA A 44 5.28 -1.60 6.04
C ALA A 44 5.46 -0.31 5.26
N CYS A 45 5.83 0.77 5.95
CA CYS A 45 6.11 2.06 5.35
C CYS A 45 7.61 2.31 5.37
N GLY A 46 8.14 2.94 4.36
CA GLY A 46 9.55 3.33 4.36
C GLY A 46 10.38 2.83 3.20
N LEU A 47 9.69 2.31 2.17
CA LEU A 47 10.39 1.89 0.97
C LEU A 47 10.72 3.15 0.15
N GLU A 48 11.79 3.10 -0.59
CA GLU A 48 12.10 4.17 -1.53
C GLU A 48 11.04 4.19 -2.63
N GLU A 49 10.84 5.35 -3.25
CA GLU A 49 9.87 5.50 -4.32
C GLU A 49 10.06 4.42 -5.37
N LEU A 50 8.95 3.82 -5.81
CA LEU A 50 9.00 2.75 -6.79
C LEU A 50 9.37 3.27 -8.18
N ALA A 51 10.23 2.54 -8.86
CA ALA A 51 10.54 2.82 -10.26
C ALA A 51 9.35 2.43 -11.14
N PRO A 52 9.26 2.95 -12.34
CA PRO A 52 8.22 2.55 -13.27
C PRO A 52 8.21 1.03 -13.45
N THR A 53 7.04 0.45 -13.57
CA THR A 53 6.86 -1.00 -13.60
C THR A 53 5.80 -1.39 -14.61
N THR A 54 5.87 -2.64 -15.08
CA THR A 54 4.86 -3.20 -15.95
C THR A 54 3.77 -3.93 -15.17
N LEU A 55 3.89 -3.99 -13.85
CA LEU A 55 2.85 -4.59 -13.01
C LEU A 55 1.57 -3.75 -13.09
N GLN A 56 0.44 -4.41 -12.85
CA GLN A 56 -0.86 -3.76 -12.90
C GLN A 56 -0.93 -2.62 -11.88
N CYS A 57 -1.41 -1.48 -12.32
CA CYS A 57 -1.60 -0.32 -11.47
C CYS A 57 -3.08 0.00 -11.38
N VAL A 58 -3.59 0.18 -10.18
CA VAL A 58 -5.00 0.51 -9.96
C VAL A 58 -5.11 1.73 -9.05
N ARG A 59 -6.12 2.55 -9.28
CA ARG A 59 -6.38 3.69 -8.41
C ARG A 59 -7.55 3.35 -7.49
N VAL A 60 -7.31 3.43 -6.18
CA VAL A 60 -8.32 3.15 -5.18
C VAL A 60 -8.29 4.28 -4.14
N GLY A 61 -9.42 4.90 -3.91
CA GLY A 61 -9.51 5.98 -2.92
C GLY A 61 -8.59 7.17 -3.19
N GLY A 62 -8.27 7.43 -4.46
CA GLY A 62 -7.38 8.54 -4.83
C GLY A 62 -5.90 8.21 -4.74
N VAL A 63 -5.55 6.99 -4.42
CA VAL A 63 -4.15 6.54 -4.32
C VAL A 63 -3.88 5.49 -5.39
N ASP A 64 -2.73 5.59 -6.06
CA ASP A 64 -2.33 4.62 -7.07
C ASP A 64 -1.57 3.48 -6.41
N TRP A 65 -1.99 2.26 -6.70
CA TRP A 65 -1.40 1.05 -6.14
C TRP A 65 -0.92 0.13 -7.25
N VAL A 66 0.26 -0.46 -7.05
CA VAL A 66 0.79 -1.49 -7.94
C VAL A 66 0.47 -2.84 -7.32
N VAL A 67 -0.06 -3.76 -8.11
CA VAL A 67 -0.50 -5.07 -7.64
C VAL A 67 0.47 -6.14 -8.13
N ASN A 68 0.95 -6.97 -7.22
CA ASN A 68 1.81 -8.10 -7.53
C ASN A 68 1.17 -9.39 -7.02
N ASP A 69 0.81 -10.29 -7.93
CA ASP A 69 0.15 -11.55 -7.64
C ASP A 69 1.08 -12.76 -7.71
N GLU A 70 2.38 -12.56 -7.78
CA GLU A 70 3.32 -13.69 -7.92
C GLU A 70 3.17 -14.72 -6.83
N ASP A 71 2.82 -14.31 -5.62
CA ASP A 71 2.68 -15.21 -4.47
C ASP A 71 1.21 -15.52 -4.16
N PHE A 72 0.33 -15.38 -5.14
CA PHE A 72 -1.10 -15.66 -4.93
C PHE A 72 -1.31 -17.04 -4.28
N PRO A 73 -2.18 -17.19 -3.26
CA PRO A 73 -3.24 -16.23 -2.88
C PRO A 73 -2.77 -15.05 -2.03
N ARG A 74 -1.50 -14.94 -1.72
CA ARG A 74 -0.99 -13.77 -1.05
C ARG A 74 -0.67 -12.70 -2.10
N GLN A 75 -1.30 -11.54 -1.96
CA GLN A 75 -1.16 -10.45 -2.91
C GLN A 75 -0.36 -9.32 -2.27
N LYS A 76 0.52 -8.69 -3.01
CA LYS A 76 1.26 -7.54 -2.52
C LYS A 76 0.76 -6.28 -3.23
N LEU A 77 0.50 -5.26 -2.44
CA LEU A 77 0.10 -3.95 -2.94
C LEU A 77 1.17 -2.96 -2.53
N ALA A 78 1.55 -2.08 -3.43
CA ALA A 78 2.51 -1.03 -3.10
C ALA A 78 2.01 0.30 -3.63
N THR A 79 2.17 1.38 -2.87
CA THR A 79 1.78 2.70 -3.37
C THR A 79 2.74 3.09 -4.48
N TYR A 80 2.19 3.65 -5.56
CA TYR A 80 2.99 4.12 -6.68
C TYR A 80 2.94 5.64 -6.73
N GLY A 81 4.08 6.25 -7.01
CA GLY A 81 4.13 7.71 -7.09
C GLY A 81 4.01 8.40 -5.74
N ARG A 82 4.40 7.74 -4.66
CA ARG A 82 4.41 8.28 -3.31
C ARG A 82 5.78 8.06 -2.67
N ASN A 83 6.23 9.00 -1.88
CA ASN A 83 7.52 8.91 -1.20
C ASN A 83 7.34 9.28 0.28
N PRO A 84 7.70 8.42 1.23
CA PRO A 84 8.15 7.05 1.03
C PRO A 84 7.03 6.13 0.55
N ALA A 85 7.39 5.00 -0.02
CA ALA A 85 6.39 4.04 -0.49
C ALA A 85 5.95 3.11 0.65
N VAL A 86 4.72 2.61 0.53
CA VAL A 86 4.13 1.68 1.50
C VAL A 86 3.83 0.37 0.77
N ILE A 87 4.20 -0.74 1.41
CA ILE A 87 3.89 -2.07 0.89
C ILE A 87 2.91 -2.75 1.83
N VAL A 88 1.91 -3.40 1.26
CA VAL A 88 0.91 -4.16 2.03
C VAL A 88 0.83 -5.56 1.46
N SER A 89 0.97 -6.56 2.32
CA SER A 89 0.80 -7.96 1.96
C SER A 89 -0.56 -8.42 2.46
N VAL A 90 -1.37 -9.01 1.57
CA VAL A 90 -2.76 -9.38 1.86
C VAL A 90 -2.99 -10.86 1.60
N ASP A 91 -3.57 -11.56 2.56
CA ASP A 91 -4.02 -12.92 2.35
C ASP A 91 -5.42 -12.84 1.73
N THR A 92 -5.52 -13.05 0.43
CA THR A 92 -6.77 -12.87 -0.30
C THR A 92 -7.82 -13.94 0.02
N GLU A 93 -7.44 -14.98 0.74
CA GLU A 93 -8.41 -15.96 1.22
C GLU A 93 -9.18 -15.42 2.42
N VAL A 94 -8.64 -14.40 3.09
CA VAL A 94 -9.25 -13.80 4.29
C VAL A 94 -9.96 -12.49 3.96
N ILE A 95 -9.34 -11.65 3.14
CA ILE A 95 -9.90 -10.33 2.80
C ILE A 95 -9.40 -9.93 1.41
N SER A 96 -10.20 -9.23 0.64
CA SER A 96 -9.80 -8.83 -0.70
C SER A 96 -8.78 -7.69 -0.67
N GLY A 97 -7.84 -7.70 -1.63
CA GLY A 97 -6.86 -6.63 -1.76
C GLY A 97 -7.51 -5.28 -2.04
N GLY A 98 -8.61 -5.27 -2.80
CA GLY A 98 -9.35 -4.03 -3.09
C GLY A 98 -9.94 -3.41 -1.84
N ASP A 99 -10.49 -4.23 -0.94
CA ASP A 99 -11.05 -3.74 0.33
C ASP A 99 -9.95 -3.18 1.23
N VAL A 100 -8.78 -3.82 1.25
CA VAL A 100 -7.65 -3.36 2.02
C VAL A 100 -7.14 -2.03 1.46
N ALA A 101 -6.97 -1.93 0.15
CA ALA A 101 -6.51 -0.70 -0.48
C ALA A 101 -7.47 0.46 -0.23
N GLN A 102 -8.78 0.20 -0.30
CA GLN A 102 -9.80 1.21 -0.03
C GLN A 102 -9.71 1.71 1.42
N ALA A 103 -9.57 0.78 2.36
CA ALA A 103 -9.51 1.13 3.77
C ALA A 103 -8.23 1.88 4.14
N LEU A 104 -7.12 1.55 3.49
CA LEU A 104 -5.82 2.16 3.80
C LEU A 104 -5.51 3.43 3.00
N SER A 105 -6.27 3.71 1.96
CA SER A 105 -5.99 4.86 1.09
C SER A 105 -5.97 6.18 1.85
N ALA A 106 -6.87 6.37 2.80
CA ALA A 106 -6.90 7.60 3.59
C ALA A 106 -5.61 7.79 4.40
N ALA A 107 -5.08 6.70 4.95
CA ALA A 107 -3.86 6.77 5.78
C ALA A 107 -2.62 7.14 4.95
N VAL A 108 -2.56 6.70 3.69
CA VAL A 108 -1.40 6.95 2.84
C VAL A 108 -1.58 8.16 1.92
N SER A 109 -2.75 8.74 1.88
CA SER A 109 -3.05 9.88 0.99
C SER A 109 -2.23 11.12 1.29
N GLY A 110 -1.71 11.23 2.50
CA GLY A 110 -0.87 12.37 2.90
C GLY A 110 0.59 12.25 2.48
N LEU A 111 1.01 11.12 1.93
CA LEU A 111 2.38 10.97 1.46
C LEU A 111 2.63 11.85 0.24
N GLU A 112 3.86 12.33 0.11
CA GLU A 112 4.22 13.20 -1.01
C GLU A 112 3.97 12.50 -2.33
N VAL A 113 3.27 13.16 -3.24
CA VAL A 113 2.98 12.62 -4.56
C VAL A 113 4.13 12.95 -5.49
N THR A 114 4.78 11.95 -6.02
CA THR A 114 5.93 12.10 -6.91
C THR A 114 5.63 11.63 -8.33
N GLY A 115 4.51 11.00 -8.54
CA GLY A 115 4.08 10.50 -9.85
C GLY A 115 2.70 9.88 -9.76
N GLU A 116 2.28 9.26 -10.85
CA GLU A 116 0.99 8.57 -10.87
C GLU A 116 1.03 7.42 -11.88
N CYS A 117 0.15 6.46 -11.71
CA CYS A 117 0.02 5.39 -12.67
C CYS A 117 -0.55 5.95 -13.96
N VAL A 118 -0.10 5.39 -15.06
CA VAL A 118 -0.65 5.76 -16.35
C VAL A 118 -1.49 4.60 -16.84
N ASP A 119 -2.77 4.85 -17.07
CA ASP A 119 -3.67 3.86 -17.58
C ASP A 119 -3.17 3.49 -18.98
N PRO A 120 -3.22 2.22 -19.39
CA PRO A 120 -2.81 1.84 -20.75
C PRO A 120 -3.45 2.68 -21.86
N ASP A 121 -4.67 3.09 -21.67
CA ASP A 121 -5.37 3.93 -22.66
C ASP A 121 -4.84 5.36 -22.65
N GLU A 122 -4.41 5.85 -21.49
CA GLU A 122 -3.86 7.17 -21.36
C GLU A 122 -2.38 7.18 -21.67
N ALA A 123 -1.75 6.04 -21.53
CA ALA A 123 -0.35 5.90 -21.83
C ALA A 123 -0.14 5.81 -23.31
N THR A 124 -1.18 5.72 -24.05
CA THR A 124 -1.08 5.71 -25.42
C THR A 124 -0.35 6.92 -25.81
N PRO A 125 0.64 6.72 -26.48
CA PRO A 125 1.46 7.75 -26.83
C PRO A 125 0.72 8.70 -27.50
N VAL A 126 0.77 9.59 -26.97
CA VAL A 126 0.44 10.55 -27.46
C VAL A 126 1.22 10.75 -28.56
N GLY A 127 0.86 10.44 -29.36
CA GLY A 127 1.64 10.51 -30.52
C GLY A 127 2.41 9.39 -30.47
#